data_78a1636ee20418d7052b37bc7cd13569
#
_entry.id   78a1636ee20418d7052b37bc7cd13569
#
_cell.length_a   1.000
_cell.length_b   1.000
_cell.length_c   1.000
_cell.angle_alpha   90.00
_cell.angle_beta   90.00
_cell.angle_gamma   90.00
#
_symmetry.space_group_name_H-M   'P 1'
#
loop_
_entity.id
_entity.type
_entity.pdbx_description
1 polymer ?
#
loop_
_entity_poly.entity_id
_entity_poly.type
_entity_poly.pdbx_seq_one_letter_code
_entity_poly.pdbx_strand_id
1 'polypeptide(L)'
;MIIDGNEKEKAAMAEFHKGKRAEGLKLQEEFASAFRKEYAEKDHCSCTKACRYHGNCKECVAIHRAHQEHVPNCMRPLINAKIKILSELTEHTIANQIEPPKESVRKNIP
;
A
#
# COMPACT_ATOMS: atom_id res chain seq x y z
N MET A 1 3.68 14.41 -1.54
CA MET A 1 4.73 13.41 -1.26
C MET A 1 4.35 12.06 -1.85
N ILE A 2 5.31 11.24 -2.14
CA ILE A 2 5.08 9.86 -2.59
C ILE A 2 5.03 8.97 -1.35
N ILE A 3 3.91 8.27 -1.14
CA ILE A 3 3.76 7.34 -0.02
C ILE A 3 4.19 5.94 -0.44
N ASP A 4 3.57 5.41 -1.49
CA ASP A 4 3.85 4.05 -1.95
C ASP A 4 5.30 3.91 -2.39
N GLY A 5 6.04 3.02 -1.70
CA GLY A 5 7.45 2.84 -1.96
C GLY A 5 8.32 4.02 -1.55
N ASN A 6 7.90 4.77 -0.55
CA ASN A 6 8.64 5.95 -0.08
C ASN A 6 10.07 5.60 0.30
N GLU A 7 11.03 6.35 -0.21
CA GLU A 7 12.45 6.08 -0.02
C GLU A 7 12.92 6.18 1.42
N LYS A 8 12.39 7.11 2.19
CA LYS A 8 12.77 7.25 3.60
C LYS A 8 12.32 6.06 4.42
N GLU A 9 11.09 5.59 4.18
CA GLU A 9 10.58 4.43 4.91
C GLU A 9 11.32 3.15 4.49
N LYS A 10 11.69 3.03 3.22
CA LYS A 10 12.54 1.91 2.77
C LYS A 10 13.91 1.95 3.43
N ALA A 11 14.49 3.14 3.53
CA ALA A 11 15.78 3.32 4.20
C ALA A 11 15.67 2.97 5.69
N ALA A 12 14.57 3.35 6.32
CA ALA A 12 14.31 3.00 7.71
C ALA A 12 14.28 1.49 7.90
N MET A 13 13.57 0.78 7.03
CA MET A 13 13.50 -0.68 7.08
C MET A 13 14.87 -1.33 6.88
N ALA A 14 15.69 -0.78 5.98
CA ALA A 14 17.05 -1.26 5.78
C ALA A 14 17.87 -1.15 7.07
N GLU A 15 17.73 -0.06 7.79
CA GLU A 15 18.43 0.12 9.06
C GLU A 15 17.92 -0.83 10.15
N PHE A 16 16.58 -1.03 10.21
CA PHE A 16 16.00 -2.00 11.14
C PHE A 16 16.54 -3.42 10.87
N HIS A 17 16.67 -3.80 9.60
CA HIS A 17 17.21 -5.11 9.24
C HIS A 17 18.66 -5.29 9.65
N LYS A 18 19.41 -4.21 9.75
CA LYS A 18 20.80 -4.23 10.24
C LYS A 18 20.88 -4.20 11.77
N GLY A 19 19.76 -4.14 12.45
CA GLY A 19 19.72 -3.99 13.89
C GLY A 19 19.97 -2.57 14.39
N LYS A 20 19.99 -1.59 13.51
CA LYS A 20 20.21 -0.17 13.86
C LYS A 20 18.87 0.52 14.12
N ARG A 21 18.28 0.17 15.25
CA ARG A 21 16.94 0.65 15.60
C ARG A 21 16.83 2.18 15.69
N ALA A 22 17.81 2.84 16.31
CA ALA A 22 17.77 4.30 16.47
C ALA A 22 17.77 5.01 15.13
N GLU A 23 18.61 4.55 14.20
CA GLU A 23 18.68 5.13 12.86
C GLU A 23 17.38 4.87 12.08
N GLY A 24 16.82 3.66 12.19
CA GLY A 24 15.55 3.33 11.57
C GLY A 24 14.42 4.21 12.08
N LEU A 25 14.32 4.40 13.38
CA LEU A 25 13.28 5.23 13.97
C LEU A 25 13.41 6.70 13.55
N LYS A 26 14.64 7.19 13.40
CA LYS A 26 14.89 8.56 12.96
C LYS A 26 14.36 8.77 11.55
N LEU A 27 14.71 7.87 10.62
CA LEU A 27 14.24 7.95 9.24
C LEU A 27 12.72 7.80 9.14
N GLN A 28 12.16 6.90 9.92
CA GLN A 28 10.72 6.70 9.96
C GLN A 28 9.99 7.94 10.48
N GLU A 29 10.55 8.61 11.50
CA GLU A 29 9.96 9.84 12.01
C GLU A 29 10.05 10.98 11.00
N GLU A 30 11.10 11.01 10.20
CA GLU A 30 11.21 12.00 9.12
C GLU A 30 10.07 11.82 8.11
N PHE A 31 9.78 10.58 7.74
CA PHE A 31 8.64 10.29 6.87
C PHE A 31 7.32 10.64 7.55
N ALA A 32 7.12 10.19 8.80
CA ALA A 32 5.88 10.40 9.51
C ALA A 32 5.60 11.89 9.75
N SER A 33 6.64 12.66 10.04
CA SER A 33 6.50 14.09 10.22
C SER A 33 6.06 14.80 8.95
N ALA A 34 6.69 14.46 7.82
CA ALA A 34 6.31 15.00 6.53
C ALA A 34 4.88 14.61 6.15
N PHE A 35 4.51 13.36 6.43
CA PHE A 35 3.16 12.87 6.17
C PHE A 35 2.11 13.64 6.98
N ARG A 36 2.33 13.81 8.28
CA ARG A 36 1.40 14.55 9.13
C ARG A 36 1.18 15.97 8.63
N LYS A 37 2.26 16.59 8.15
CA LYS A 37 2.20 17.96 7.66
C LYS A 37 1.38 18.07 6.38
N GLU A 38 1.65 17.19 5.42
CA GLU A 38 0.98 17.22 4.13
C GLU A 38 -0.48 16.79 4.20
N TYR A 39 -0.78 15.82 5.05
CA TYR A 39 -2.13 15.25 5.15
C TYR A 39 -2.87 15.63 6.43
N ALA A 40 -2.54 16.78 7.00
CA ALA A 40 -3.22 17.26 8.22
C ALA A 40 -4.71 17.45 8.02
N GLU A 41 -5.11 17.90 6.82
CA GLU A 41 -6.51 18.23 6.53
C GLU A 41 -7.06 17.54 5.28
N LYS A 42 -6.33 16.59 4.73
CA LYS A 42 -6.79 15.83 3.56
C LYS A 42 -6.40 14.38 3.70
N ASP A 43 -7.16 13.53 3.04
CA ASP A 43 -6.88 12.10 3.03
C ASP A 43 -5.74 11.78 2.08
N HIS A 44 -5.02 10.69 2.34
CA HIS A 44 -3.90 10.24 1.51
C HIS A 44 -4.31 9.19 0.49
N CYS A 45 -5.58 9.08 0.18
CA CYS A 45 -6.07 8.10 -0.78
C CYS A 45 -5.38 8.25 -2.13
N SER A 46 -4.63 7.24 -2.54
CA SER A 46 -3.94 7.18 -3.82
C SER A 46 -4.69 6.35 -4.85
N CYS A 47 -5.83 5.79 -4.47
CA CYS A 47 -6.64 4.96 -5.35
C CYS A 47 -7.25 5.81 -6.47
N THR A 48 -7.08 5.37 -7.73
CA THR A 48 -7.63 6.05 -8.89
C THR A 48 -8.99 5.50 -9.31
N LYS A 49 -9.50 4.51 -8.58
CA LYS A 49 -10.77 3.86 -8.93
C LYS A 49 -11.97 4.66 -8.43
N ALA A 50 -13.03 4.69 -9.23
CA ALA A 50 -14.30 5.24 -8.78
C ALA A 50 -14.86 4.32 -7.71
N CYS A 51 -15.04 4.85 -6.51
CA CYS A 51 -15.42 4.05 -5.35
C CYS A 51 -16.15 4.94 -4.35
N ARG A 52 -17.12 4.36 -3.65
CA ARG A 52 -17.89 5.06 -2.62
C ARG A 52 -16.99 5.68 -1.53
N TYR A 53 -15.88 5.01 -1.24
CA TYR A 53 -14.96 5.40 -0.16
C TYR A 53 -13.71 6.10 -0.67
N HIS A 54 -13.72 6.53 -1.92
CA HIS A 54 -12.61 7.27 -2.48
C HIS A 54 -12.38 8.56 -1.68
N GLY A 55 -11.13 8.80 -1.29
CA GLY A 55 -10.80 9.95 -0.47
C GLY A 55 -11.08 9.77 1.03
N ASN A 56 -11.47 8.57 1.45
CA ASN A 56 -11.73 8.25 2.84
C ASN A 56 -11.04 6.95 3.23
N CYS A 57 -9.72 7.01 3.39
CA CYS A 57 -8.91 5.83 3.70
C CYS A 57 -9.30 5.18 5.03
N LYS A 58 -9.71 5.98 6.01
CA LYS A 58 -10.11 5.46 7.31
C LYS A 58 -11.29 4.49 7.18
N GLU A 59 -12.33 4.88 6.45
CA GLU A 59 -13.48 4.00 6.24
C GLU A 59 -13.15 2.86 5.29
N CYS A 60 -12.39 3.14 4.24
CA CYS A 60 -11.98 2.12 3.28
C CYS A 60 -11.25 0.97 3.97
N VAL A 61 -10.28 1.29 4.82
CA VAL A 61 -9.53 0.27 5.57
C VAL A 61 -10.44 -0.46 6.56
N ALA A 62 -11.32 0.27 7.25
CA ALA A 62 -12.24 -0.35 8.21
C ALA A 62 -13.16 -1.36 7.53
N ILE A 63 -13.68 -1.03 6.35
CA ILE A 63 -14.57 -1.92 5.61
C ILE A 63 -13.82 -3.17 5.15
N HIS A 64 -12.60 -3.00 4.63
CA HIS A 64 -11.80 -4.14 4.20
C HIS A 64 -11.41 -5.04 5.37
N ARG A 65 -11.13 -4.46 6.52
CA ARG A 65 -10.87 -5.24 7.74
C ARG A 65 -12.13 -5.97 8.22
N ALA A 66 -13.28 -5.35 8.04
CA ALA A 66 -14.54 -5.95 8.49
C ALA A 66 -14.90 -7.20 7.68
N HIS A 67 -14.81 -7.12 6.35
CA HIS A 67 -15.17 -8.28 5.52
C HIS A 67 -14.05 -9.31 5.37
N GLN A 68 -12.80 -8.94 5.56
CA GLN A 68 -11.63 -9.83 5.50
C GLN A 68 -11.49 -10.67 4.22
N GLU A 69 -11.99 -10.17 3.11
CA GLU A 69 -11.90 -10.88 1.85
C GLU A 69 -10.74 -10.40 0.97
N HIS A 70 -10.42 -9.11 1.03
CA HIS A 70 -9.32 -8.55 0.26
C HIS A 70 -8.89 -7.21 0.85
N VAL A 71 -7.68 -6.78 0.48
CA VAL A 71 -7.14 -5.49 0.92
C VAL A 71 -7.64 -4.37 -0.01
N PRO A 72 -7.54 -3.10 0.42
CA PRO A 72 -7.85 -1.98 -0.45
C PRO A 72 -7.05 -2.00 -1.75
N ASN A 73 -7.63 -1.47 -2.81
CA ASN A 73 -7.01 -1.47 -4.14
C ASN A 73 -5.62 -0.85 -4.16
N CYS A 74 -5.37 0.17 -3.34
CA CYS A 74 -4.06 0.83 -3.29
C CYS A 74 -2.94 -0.08 -2.77
N MET A 75 -3.28 -1.13 -2.04
CA MET A 75 -2.30 -2.10 -1.50
C MET A 75 -2.07 -3.28 -2.44
N ARG A 76 -2.83 -3.37 -3.51
CA ARG A 76 -2.75 -4.49 -4.46
C ARG A 76 -1.37 -4.68 -5.09
N PRO A 77 -0.67 -3.63 -5.56
CA PRO A 77 0.64 -3.82 -6.17
C PRO A 77 1.64 -4.49 -5.23
N LEU A 78 1.61 -4.13 -3.94
CA LEU A 78 2.50 -4.75 -2.95
C LEU A 78 2.16 -6.23 -2.76
N ILE A 79 0.88 -6.55 -2.63
CA ILE A 79 0.44 -7.95 -2.45
C ILE A 79 0.82 -8.79 -3.67
N ASN A 80 0.53 -8.27 -4.87
CA ASN A 80 0.85 -8.99 -6.11
C ASN A 80 2.35 -9.22 -6.28
N ALA A 81 3.16 -8.25 -5.89
CA ALA A 81 4.62 -8.40 -5.93
C ALA A 81 5.10 -9.54 -5.03
N LYS A 82 4.51 -9.67 -3.84
CA LYS A 82 4.87 -10.76 -2.92
C LYS A 82 4.38 -12.12 -3.43
N ILE A 83 3.20 -12.15 -4.02
CA ILE A 83 2.67 -13.38 -4.64
C ILE A 83 3.59 -13.84 -5.76
N LYS A 84 4.07 -12.92 -6.59
CA LYS A 84 4.99 -13.24 -7.66
C LYS A 84 6.28 -13.87 -7.13
N ILE A 85 6.87 -13.28 -6.09
CA ILE A 85 8.07 -13.81 -5.46
C ILE A 85 7.84 -15.24 -4.94
N LEU A 86 6.71 -15.47 -4.27
CA LEU A 86 6.37 -16.80 -3.76
C LEU A 86 6.18 -17.80 -4.89
N SER A 87 5.53 -17.40 -5.98
CA SER A 87 5.27 -18.31 -7.09
C SER A 87 6.54 -18.71 -7.85
N GLU A 88 7.58 -17.90 -7.77
CA GLU A 88 8.87 -18.20 -8.40
C GLU A 88 9.62 -19.35 -7.69
N LEU A 89 9.12 -19.80 -6.53
CA LEU A 89 9.66 -20.97 -5.86
C LEU A 89 9.22 -22.26 -6.52
N THR A 90 8.28 -22.20 -7.45
CA THR A 90 7.80 -23.37 -8.18
C THR A 90 8.33 -23.36 -9.60
N GLU A 91 8.38 -24.55 -10.22
CA GLU A 91 8.84 -24.68 -11.61
C GLU A 91 7.93 -23.95 -12.59
N HIS A 92 6.64 -23.96 -12.32
CA HIS A 92 5.64 -23.28 -13.15
C HIS A 92 4.90 -22.25 -12.32
N THR A 93 4.81 -21.03 -12.86
CA THR A 93 4.12 -19.92 -12.16
C THR A 93 3.18 -19.20 -13.11
N ILE A 94 2.07 -18.73 -12.56
CA ILE A 94 1.12 -17.87 -13.27
C ILE A 94 1.20 -16.42 -12.79
N ALA A 95 2.19 -16.09 -11.95
CA ALA A 95 2.29 -14.75 -11.36
C ALA A 95 2.36 -13.63 -12.40
N ASN A 96 2.97 -13.91 -13.55
CA ASN A 96 3.06 -12.94 -14.63
C ASN A 96 1.71 -12.62 -15.27
N GLN A 97 0.68 -13.40 -14.97
CA GLN A 97 -0.68 -13.22 -15.46
C GLN A 97 -1.56 -12.45 -14.47
N ILE A 98 -1.01 -12.11 -13.31
CA ILE A 98 -1.74 -11.36 -12.30
C ILE A 98 -1.84 -9.91 -12.74
N GLU A 99 -3.06 -9.44 -12.93
CA GLU A 99 -3.32 -8.08 -13.39
C GLU A 99 -4.22 -7.34 -12.38
N PRO A 100 -4.07 -6.01 -12.29
CA PRO A 100 -5.00 -5.24 -11.47
C PRO A 100 -6.40 -5.24 -12.11
N PRO A 101 -7.47 -5.04 -11.33
CA PRO A 101 -8.81 -4.97 -11.90
C PRO A 101 -8.90 -3.84 -12.89
N LYS A 102 -9.66 -4.04 -13.96
CA LYS A 102 -9.89 -3.01 -14.95
C LYS A 102 -10.75 -1.91 -14.34
N GLU A 103 -10.51 -0.68 -14.77
CA GLU A 103 -11.24 0.50 -14.30
C GLU A 103 -12.77 0.32 -14.42
N SER A 104 -13.21 -0.24 -15.54
CA SER A 104 -14.62 -0.46 -15.81
C SER A 104 -15.33 -1.31 -14.77
N VAL A 105 -14.62 -2.21 -14.11
CA VAL A 105 -15.21 -3.07 -13.06
C VAL A 105 -15.65 -2.23 -11.85
N ARG A 106 -14.95 -1.13 -11.58
CA ARG A 106 -15.21 -0.27 -10.43
C ARG A 106 -16.30 0.76 -10.68
N LYS A 107 -16.63 1.03 -11.92
CA LYS A 107 -17.63 2.05 -12.26
C LYS A 107 -19.03 1.73 -11.77
N ASN A 108 -19.31 0.47 -11.52
CA ASN A 108 -20.63 0.02 -11.08
C ASN A 108 -20.78 -0.03 -9.56
N ILE A 109 -19.77 0.39 -8.83
CA ILE A 109 -19.82 0.45 -7.37
C ILE A 109 -20.67 1.64 -6.98
N PRO A 110 -21.76 1.44 -6.20
CA PRO A 110 -22.67 2.53 -5.82
C PRO A 110 -22.02 3.57 -4.94
#